data_e4835b73383ede000c5c657367b0ed01
#
_entry.id   e4835b73383ede000c5c657367b0ed01
#
_cell.length_a   1.000
_cell.length_b   1.000
_cell.length_c   1.000
_cell.angle_alpha   90.00
_cell.angle_beta   90.00
_cell.angle_gamma   90.00
#
_symmetry.space_group_name_H-M   'P 1'
#
loop_
_entity.id
_entity.type
_entity.pdbx_description
1 polymer ?
#
loop_
_entity_poly.entity_id
_entity_poly.type
_entity_poly.pdbx_seq_one_letter_code
_entity_poly.pdbx_strand_id
1 'polypeptide(L)'
;PPGEKIALAGHVWRVLEVDRKRHLIYCEMVKGKVPAYFGECPGDLHTKVLKRMRQVLREDTLYPYLMKNAVSRLTQARCTATQSGAADENLIFLGGKMWCFIPWLGTYGFLAMERFLRLKCGDKLGLKNLDPFRPFFMQFTMEADAPTFYAVLREEGEKLNNPMDLVYPNEVPLFDKYDEYLPEEL
;
A
#
# COMPACT_ATOMS: atom_id res chain seq x y z
N PRO A 1 18.08 -17.74 0.78
CA PRO A 1 19.48 -17.89 1.20
C PRO A 1 19.99 -19.31 0.93
N PRO A 2 21.32 -19.56 0.86
CA PRO A 2 21.87 -20.90 0.77
C PRO A 2 21.33 -21.80 1.90
N GLY A 3 21.02 -23.06 1.57
CA GLY A 3 20.41 -24.05 2.47
C GLY A 3 18.88 -24.04 2.49
N GLU A 4 18.24 -23.00 1.98
CA GLU A 4 16.78 -22.91 1.88
C GLU A 4 16.22 -23.86 0.84
N LYS A 5 15.03 -24.41 1.12
CA LYS A 5 14.32 -25.26 0.17
C LYS A 5 13.24 -24.45 -0.52
N ILE A 6 13.17 -24.57 -1.84
CA ILE A 6 12.16 -23.93 -2.70
C ILE A 6 11.42 -24.98 -3.51
N ALA A 7 10.14 -24.71 -3.78
CA ALA A 7 9.34 -25.53 -4.70
C ALA A 7 9.33 -24.84 -6.08
N LEU A 8 9.83 -25.53 -7.10
CA LEU A 8 9.86 -25.01 -8.46
C LEU A 8 9.58 -26.15 -9.46
N ALA A 9 8.67 -25.90 -10.39
CA ALA A 9 8.28 -26.87 -11.44
C ALA A 9 7.89 -28.26 -10.89
N GLY A 10 7.16 -28.30 -9.77
CA GLY A 10 6.71 -29.55 -9.15
C GLY A 10 7.76 -30.32 -8.37
N HIS A 11 8.99 -29.81 -8.28
CA HIS A 11 10.09 -30.41 -7.54
C HIS A 11 10.54 -29.54 -6.38
N VAL A 12 11.21 -30.16 -5.40
CA VAL A 12 11.82 -29.45 -4.28
C VAL A 12 13.32 -29.32 -4.53
N TRP A 13 13.80 -28.10 -4.42
CA TRP A 13 15.20 -27.74 -4.64
C TRP A 13 15.79 -27.12 -3.38
N ARG A 14 17.03 -27.48 -3.08
CA ARG A 14 17.82 -26.78 -2.05
C ARG A 14 18.73 -25.78 -2.74
N VAL A 15 18.68 -24.54 -2.30
CA VAL A 15 19.58 -23.49 -2.80
C VAL A 15 20.99 -23.74 -2.25
N LEU A 16 21.95 -23.91 -3.13
CA LEU A 16 23.36 -24.10 -2.79
C LEU A 16 24.09 -22.75 -2.74
N GLU A 17 23.91 -21.96 -3.79
CA GLU A 17 24.59 -20.68 -3.95
C GLU A 17 23.71 -19.69 -4.72
N VAL A 18 23.87 -18.40 -4.41
CA VAL A 18 23.23 -17.28 -5.11
C VAL A 18 24.30 -16.34 -5.64
N ASP A 19 24.56 -16.38 -6.93
CA ASP A 19 25.41 -15.41 -7.63
C ASP A 19 24.58 -14.21 -8.09
N ARG A 20 24.58 -13.17 -7.26
CA ARG A 20 23.83 -11.94 -7.55
C ARG A 20 24.36 -11.17 -8.75
N LYS A 21 25.66 -11.29 -9.05
CA LYS A 21 26.28 -10.59 -10.18
C LYS A 21 25.89 -11.17 -11.53
N ARG A 22 25.71 -12.49 -11.57
CA ARG A 22 25.30 -13.21 -12.78
C ARG A 22 23.82 -13.54 -12.83
N HIS A 23 23.05 -13.18 -11.80
CA HIS A 23 21.63 -13.53 -11.63
C HIS A 23 21.37 -15.05 -11.72
N LEU A 24 22.26 -15.84 -11.12
CA LEU A 24 22.18 -17.31 -11.11
C LEU A 24 21.93 -17.82 -9.69
N ILE A 25 21.09 -18.85 -9.61
CA ILE A 25 20.85 -19.59 -8.37
C ILE A 25 21.20 -21.04 -8.65
N TYR A 26 22.20 -21.56 -7.95
CA TYR A 26 22.59 -22.96 -8.04
C TYR A 26 21.77 -23.76 -7.03
N CYS A 27 21.12 -24.83 -7.52
CA CYS A 27 20.23 -25.65 -6.71
C CYS A 27 20.52 -27.12 -6.93
N GLU A 28 20.28 -27.93 -5.91
CA GLU A 28 20.20 -29.38 -6.03
C GLU A 28 18.77 -29.86 -5.79
N MET A 29 18.34 -30.89 -6.53
CA MET A 29 17.04 -31.49 -6.31
C MET A 29 17.07 -32.37 -5.05
N VAL A 30 16.11 -32.13 -4.14
CA VAL A 30 16.03 -32.85 -2.87
C VAL A 30 14.63 -33.46 -2.67
N LYS A 31 14.56 -34.56 -1.91
CA LYS A 31 13.27 -35.12 -1.51
C LYS A 31 12.72 -34.32 -0.32
N GLY A 32 11.40 -34.16 -0.30
CA GLY A 32 10.71 -33.49 0.80
C GLY A 32 9.47 -32.74 0.34
N LYS A 33 8.78 -32.15 1.30
CA LYS A 33 7.68 -31.21 1.06
C LYS A 33 8.16 -29.83 1.46
N VAL A 34 7.93 -28.86 0.61
CA VAL A 34 8.04 -27.44 0.96
C VAL A 34 6.64 -26.87 0.77
N PRO A 35 6.09 -26.15 1.74
CA PRO A 35 4.85 -25.42 1.50
C PRO A 35 5.09 -24.53 0.28
N ALA A 36 4.21 -24.59 -0.70
CA ALA A 36 4.22 -23.64 -1.79
C ALA A 36 3.97 -22.27 -1.17
N TYR A 37 5.00 -21.47 -1.04
CA TYR A 37 4.88 -20.08 -0.66
C TYR A 37 4.48 -19.33 -1.92
N PHE A 38 3.19 -19.17 -2.09
CA PHE A 38 2.68 -18.13 -2.95
C PHE A 38 2.89 -16.86 -2.13
N GLY A 39 3.93 -16.09 -2.46
CA GLY A 39 4.16 -14.81 -1.82
C GLY A 39 2.85 -14.03 -1.79
N GLU A 40 2.62 -13.29 -0.74
CA GLU A 40 1.54 -12.32 -0.73
C GLU A 40 1.76 -11.37 -1.90
N CYS A 41 1.14 -11.72 -3.04
CA CYS A 41 0.88 -10.76 -4.08
C CYS A 41 -0.55 -10.27 -3.79
N PRO A 42 -0.73 -9.23 -2.98
CA PRO A 42 -2.01 -8.57 -2.90
C PRO A 42 -2.26 -8.06 -4.32
N GLY A 43 -3.25 -8.65 -4.99
CA GLY A 43 -3.61 -8.20 -6.33
C GLY A 43 -3.85 -6.70 -6.32
N ASP A 44 -3.43 -6.01 -7.37
CA ASP A 44 -3.60 -4.58 -7.48
C ASP A 44 -5.08 -4.21 -7.49
N LEU A 45 -5.45 -3.26 -6.66
CA LEU A 45 -6.78 -2.72 -6.59
C LEU A 45 -6.86 -1.39 -7.35
N HIS A 46 -7.74 -1.34 -8.32
CA HIS A 46 -7.97 -0.11 -9.08
C HIS A 46 -8.71 0.93 -8.24
N THR A 47 -8.39 2.21 -8.40
CA THR A 47 -8.99 3.34 -7.66
C THR A 47 -10.54 3.35 -7.70
N LYS A 48 -11.15 2.91 -8.81
CA LYS A 48 -12.62 2.81 -8.91
C LYS A 48 -13.22 1.86 -7.87
N VAL A 49 -12.50 0.80 -7.49
CA VAL A 49 -12.94 -0.16 -6.47
C VAL A 49 -12.99 0.53 -5.11
N LEU A 50 -11.92 1.23 -4.72
CA LEU A 50 -11.86 1.95 -3.45
C LEU A 50 -12.91 3.07 -3.37
N LYS A 51 -13.10 3.82 -4.46
CA LYS A 51 -14.16 4.83 -4.55
C LYS A 51 -15.55 4.21 -4.43
N ARG A 52 -15.78 3.05 -5.05
CA ARG A 52 -17.06 2.33 -4.92
C ARG A 52 -17.26 1.80 -3.49
N MET A 53 -16.22 1.29 -2.84
CA MET A 53 -16.28 0.89 -1.43
C MET A 53 -16.72 2.07 -0.55
N ARG A 54 -16.12 3.26 -0.73
CA ARG A 54 -16.53 4.47 -0.01
C ARG A 54 -18.01 4.80 -0.23
N GLN A 55 -18.45 4.73 -1.47
CA GLN A 55 -19.86 4.98 -1.83
C GLN A 55 -20.79 3.97 -1.17
N VAL A 56 -20.45 2.69 -1.16
CA VAL A 56 -21.22 1.61 -0.49
C VAL A 56 -21.33 1.87 1.02
N LEU A 57 -20.29 2.43 1.65
CA LEU A 57 -20.36 2.78 3.08
C LEU A 57 -21.28 3.97 3.36
N ARG A 58 -21.48 4.86 2.39
CA ARG A 58 -22.33 6.06 2.52
C ARG A 58 -23.80 5.83 2.19
N GLU A 59 -24.09 4.87 1.32
CA GLU A 59 -25.45 4.61 0.86
C GLU A 59 -26.16 3.58 1.72
N ASP A 60 -27.50 3.66 1.78
CA ASP A 60 -28.36 2.72 2.54
C ASP A 60 -28.91 1.58 1.67
N THR A 61 -28.44 1.46 0.44
CA THR A 61 -28.92 0.48 -0.52
C THR A 61 -28.72 -0.94 -0.01
N LEU A 62 -29.80 -1.72 0.00
CA LEU A 62 -29.75 -3.16 0.22
C LEU A 62 -29.64 -3.86 -1.14
N TYR A 63 -28.59 -4.65 -1.27
CA TYR A 63 -28.33 -5.38 -2.51
C TYR A 63 -29.00 -6.75 -2.46
N PRO A 64 -29.88 -7.08 -3.42
CA PRO A 64 -30.70 -8.29 -3.39
C PRO A 64 -29.89 -9.59 -3.48
N TYR A 65 -28.64 -9.51 -3.92
CA TYR A 65 -27.73 -10.66 -4.04
C TYR A 65 -26.96 -10.98 -2.74
N LEU A 66 -27.11 -10.14 -1.70
CA LEU A 66 -26.39 -10.38 -0.45
C LEU A 66 -27.09 -11.44 0.42
N MET A 67 -26.31 -12.35 0.93
CA MET A 67 -26.76 -13.29 1.97
C MET A 67 -27.02 -12.54 3.28
N LYS A 68 -27.88 -13.10 4.16
CA LYS A 68 -28.26 -12.49 5.44
C LYS A 68 -27.05 -12.10 6.31
N ASN A 69 -26.02 -12.95 6.38
CA ASN A 69 -24.79 -12.66 7.11
C ASN A 69 -23.98 -11.50 6.49
N ALA A 70 -23.98 -11.37 5.17
CA ALA A 70 -23.31 -10.26 4.47
C ALA A 70 -24.05 -8.95 4.70
N VAL A 71 -25.39 -8.96 4.71
CA VAL A 71 -26.21 -7.77 5.05
C VAL A 71 -25.87 -7.28 6.46
N SER A 72 -25.84 -8.18 7.45
CA SER A 72 -25.49 -7.81 8.82
C SER A 72 -24.10 -7.18 8.93
N ARG A 73 -23.09 -7.77 8.26
CA ARG A 73 -21.73 -7.22 8.22
C ARG A 73 -21.64 -5.86 7.54
N LEU A 74 -22.37 -5.68 6.42
CA LEU A 74 -22.43 -4.41 5.73
C LEU A 74 -23.06 -3.32 6.59
N THR A 75 -24.16 -3.64 7.28
CA THR A 75 -24.81 -2.71 8.21
C THR A 75 -23.85 -2.29 9.33
N GLN A 76 -23.12 -3.26 9.91
CA GLN A 76 -22.12 -2.98 10.93
C GLN A 76 -20.99 -2.09 10.38
N ALA A 77 -20.47 -2.39 9.18
CA ALA A 77 -19.42 -1.60 8.54
C ALA A 77 -19.86 -0.16 8.28
N ARG A 78 -21.07 0.05 7.81
CA ARG A 78 -21.68 1.39 7.59
C ARG A 78 -21.80 2.16 8.91
N CYS A 79 -22.30 1.52 9.95
CA CYS A 79 -22.41 2.12 11.26
C CYS A 79 -21.03 2.55 11.79
N THR A 80 -20.04 1.67 11.71
CA THR A 80 -18.67 1.98 12.12
C THR A 80 -18.06 3.11 11.29
N ALA A 81 -18.25 3.10 9.98
CA ALA A 81 -17.73 4.14 9.08
C ALA A 81 -18.37 5.51 9.35
N THR A 82 -19.66 5.56 9.67
CA THR A 82 -20.36 6.78 10.05
C THR A 82 -19.88 7.28 11.41
N GLN A 83 -19.80 6.42 12.42
CA GLN A 83 -19.37 6.78 13.78
C GLN A 83 -17.92 7.28 13.83
N SER A 84 -17.04 6.70 13.01
CA SER A 84 -15.63 7.10 12.94
C SER A 84 -15.37 8.29 12.01
N GLY A 85 -16.35 8.70 11.20
CA GLY A 85 -16.16 9.69 10.14
C GLY A 85 -15.47 9.13 8.88
N ALA A 86 -15.09 7.85 8.86
CA ALA A 86 -14.28 7.26 7.77
C ALA A 86 -14.97 7.27 6.40
N ALA A 87 -16.31 7.31 6.36
CA ALA A 87 -17.03 7.43 5.10
C ALA A 87 -16.88 8.83 4.47
N ASP A 88 -16.83 9.89 5.29
CA ASP A 88 -16.93 11.27 4.84
C ASP A 88 -15.59 12.00 4.85
N GLU A 89 -14.71 11.67 5.77
CA GLU A 89 -13.41 12.29 5.90
C GLU A 89 -12.29 11.37 5.44
N ASN A 90 -11.22 11.97 4.98
CA ASN A 90 -10.02 11.22 4.58
C ASN A 90 -8.99 11.15 5.72
N LEU A 91 -8.97 12.15 6.61
CA LEU A 91 -8.05 12.24 7.73
C LEU A 91 -8.83 12.19 9.03
N ILE A 92 -8.57 11.17 9.85
CA ILE A 92 -9.30 10.88 11.09
C ILE A 92 -8.33 10.99 12.26
N PHE A 93 -8.71 11.75 13.26
CA PHE A 93 -7.96 11.85 14.50
C PHE A 93 -8.23 10.66 15.41
N LEU A 94 -7.17 9.96 15.82
CA LEU A 94 -7.25 8.78 16.68
C LEU A 94 -6.92 9.07 18.17
N GLY A 95 -6.51 10.28 18.46
CA GLY A 95 -6.13 10.71 19.81
C GLY A 95 -4.64 11.00 19.96
N GLY A 96 -4.27 11.87 20.90
CA GLY A 96 -2.89 12.32 21.08
C GLY A 96 -2.34 13.03 19.85
N LYS A 97 -1.39 12.42 19.17
CA LYS A 97 -0.83 12.88 17.88
C LYS A 97 -1.07 11.88 16.77
N MET A 98 -1.89 10.86 17.01
CA MET A 98 -2.11 9.76 16.09
C MET A 98 -3.25 10.07 15.12
N TRP A 99 -3.01 9.79 13.86
CA TRP A 99 -3.93 10.04 12.75
C TRP A 99 -4.05 8.80 11.86
N CYS A 100 -5.20 8.67 11.23
CA CYS A 100 -5.46 7.69 10.18
C CYS A 100 -5.87 8.42 8.90
N PHE A 101 -5.14 8.18 7.82
CA PHE A 101 -5.43 8.76 6.51
C PHE A 101 -5.92 7.70 5.55
N ILE A 102 -7.12 7.91 5.01
CA ILE A 102 -7.79 7.01 4.07
C ILE A 102 -7.89 7.72 2.72
N PRO A 103 -6.94 7.54 1.79
CA PRO A 103 -6.91 8.30 0.55
C PRO A 103 -7.95 7.85 -0.47
N TRP A 104 -8.54 6.65 -0.33
CA TRP A 104 -9.47 6.03 -1.27
C TRP A 104 -8.89 5.89 -2.69
N LEU A 105 -7.60 5.64 -2.77
CA LEU A 105 -6.83 5.41 -3.98
C LEU A 105 -6.57 3.92 -4.18
N GLY A 106 -6.42 3.48 -5.43
CA GLY A 106 -5.94 2.14 -5.74
C GLY A 106 -4.46 1.96 -5.39
N THR A 107 -3.94 0.75 -5.61
CA THR A 107 -2.59 0.35 -5.17
C THR A 107 -1.52 1.36 -5.58
N TYR A 108 -1.44 1.72 -6.85
CA TYR A 108 -0.40 2.65 -7.33
C TYR A 108 -0.56 4.07 -6.79
N GLY A 109 -1.80 4.59 -6.82
CA GLY A 109 -2.07 5.91 -6.24
C GLY A 109 -1.81 5.97 -4.74
N PHE A 110 -2.05 4.87 -4.03
CA PHE A 110 -1.74 4.74 -2.61
C PHE A 110 -0.23 4.76 -2.36
N LEU A 111 0.54 4.00 -3.15
CA LEU A 111 2.01 3.97 -3.06
C LEU A 111 2.62 5.34 -3.37
N ALA A 112 2.13 6.00 -4.42
CA ALA A 112 2.55 7.36 -4.75
C ALA A 112 2.25 8.35 -3.61
N MET A 113 1.06 8.26 -3.01
CA MET A 113 0.66 9.09 -1.86
C MET A 113 1.53 8.81 -0.62
N GLU A 114 1.85 7.55 -0.35
CA GLU A 114 2.77 7.18 0.75
C GLU A 114 4.15 7.84 0.56
N ARG A 115 4.73 7.71 -0.65
CA ARG A 115 6.02 8.31 -0.99
C ARG A 115 5.97 9.84 -0.92
N PHE A 116 4.91 10.43 -1.42
CA PHE A 116 4.68 11.88 -1.36
C PHE A 116 4.66 12.39 0.07
N LEU A 117 3.91 11.72 0.96
CA LEU A 117 3.87 12.07 2.38
C LEU A 117 5.25 11.96 3.04
N ARG A 118 5.99 10.88 2.76
CA ARG A 118 7.32 10.68 3.34
C ARG A 118 8.36 11.66 2.83
N LEU A 119 8.42 11.87 1.50
CA LEU A 119 9.53 12.58 0.85
C LEU A 119 9.30 14.10 0.76
N LYS A 120 8.04 14.54 0.67
CA LYS A 120 7.73 15.96 0.42
C LYS A 120 7.02 16.64 1.60
N CYS A 121 6.22 15.92 2.36
CA CYS A 121 5.40 16.51 3.41
C CYS A 121 5.91 16.21 4.83
N GLY A 122 6.75 15.18 5.01
CA GLY A 122 7.09 14.62 6.32
C GLY A 122 7.63 15.66 7.30
N ASP A 123 8.65 16.40 6.91
CA ASP A 123 9.28 17.40 7.78
C ASP A 123 8.33 18.56 8.11
N LYS A 124 7.57 19.05 7.13
CA LYS A 124 6.62 20.16 7.32
C LYS A 124 5.48 19.82 8.26
N LEU A 125 5.05 18.56 8.26
CA LEU A 125 3.98 18.06 9.10
C LEU A 125 4.46 17.53 10.45
N GLY A 126 5.78 17.37 10.65
CA GLY A 126 6.32 16.64 11.79
C GLY A 126 5.84 15.19 11.83
N LEU A 127 5.76 14.56 10.64
CA LEU A 127 5.20 13.24 10.46
C LEU A 127 6.21 12.17 10.89
N LYS A 128 5.75 11.21 11.72
CA LYS A 128 6.56 10.10 12.22
C LYS A 128 5.76 8.81 12.21
N ASN A 129 6.47 7.68 12.21
CA ASN A 129 5.87 6.34 12.33
C ASN A 129 4.75 6.10 11.31
N LEU A 130 4.98 6.49 10.05
CA LEU A 130 4.01 6.22 9.00
C LEU A 130 4.00 4.72 8.69
N ASP A 131 2.86 4.08 8.99
CA ASP A 131 2.61 2.65 8.79
C ASP A 131 1.48 2.47 7.75
N PRO A 132 1.79 1.97 6.54
CA PRO A 132 0.81 1.80 5.48
C PRO A 132 0.12 0.44 5.55
N PHE A 133 -1.20 0.43 5.60
CA PHE A 133 -2.06 -0.74 5.41
C PHE A 133 -2.60 -0.74 3.97
N ARG A 134 -1.75 -1.16 3.05
CA ARG A 134 -1.95 -1.07 1.60
C ARG A 134 -3.13 -1.89 1.10
N PRO A 135 -3.96 -1.35 0.21
CA PRO A 135 -4.04 0.03 -0.25
C PRO A 135 -5.13 0.84 0.47
N PHE A 136 -5.46 0.54 1.72
CA PHE A 136 -6.67 1.03 2.39
C PHE A 136 -6.44 2.31 3.17
N PHE A 137 -5.46 2.34 4.09
CA PHE A 137 -5.20 3.48 4.95
C PHE A 137 -3.75 3.53 5.42
N MET A 138 -3.34 4.67 5.94
CA MET A 138 -2.05 4.89 6.59
C MET A 138 -2.28 5.41 8.00
N GLN A 139 -1.55 4.85 8.96
CA GLN A 139 -1.50 5.39 10.32
C GLN A 139 -0.17 6.11 10.53
N PHE A 140 -0.20 7.23 11.22
CA PHE A 140 1.01 7.99 11.55
C PHE A 140 0.79 8.91 12.74
N THR A 141 1.88 9.37 13.32
CA THR A 141 1.87 10.48 14.26
C THR A 141 2.26 11.77 13.53
N MET A 142 1.62 12.87 13.86
CA MET A 142 1.81 14.17 13.22
C MET A 142 1.72 15.29 14.25
N GLU A 143 2.59 16.28 14.12
CA GLU A 143 2.57 17.48 14.98
C GLU A 143 1.55 18.52 14.47
N ALA A 144 1.31 18.55 13.16
CA ALA A 144 0.38 19.46 12.52
C ALA A 144 -1.08 19.07 12.77
N ASP A 145 -1.99 20.03 12.64
CA ASP A 145 -3.43 19.81 12.62
C ASP A 145 -3.96 19.44 11.22
N ALA A 146 -5.23 19.06 11.12
CA ALA A 146 -5.86 18.68 9.87
C ALA A 146 -5.87 19.79 8.80
N PRO A 147 -6.19 21.06 9.10
CA PRO A 147 -6.08 22.15 8.13
C PRO A 147 -4.68 22.31 7.56
N THR A 148 -3.66 22.27 8.41
CA THR A 148 -2.25 22.34 8.01
C THR A 148 -1.86 21.15 7.15
N PHE A 149 -2.32 19.95 7.49
CA PHE A 149 -2.10 18.75 6.66
C PHE A 149 -2.56 18.97 5.23
N TYR A 150 -3.81 19.40 5.02
CA TYR A 150 -4.34 19.62 3.69
C TYR A 150 -3.68 20.81 2.97
N ALA A 151 -3.29 21.84 3.70
CA ALA A 151 -2.56 22.98 3.12
C ALA A 151 -1.19 22.55 2.58
N VAL A 152 -0.43 21.77 3.37
CA VAL A 152 0.88 21.24 2.97
C VAL A 152 0.75 20.29 1.78
N LEU A 153 -0.25 19.38 1.80
CA LEU A 153 -0.48 18.48 0.67
C LEU A 153 -0.72 19.24 -0.63
N ARG A 154 -1.50 20.31 -0.58
CA ARG A 154 -1.78 21.14 -1.75
C ARG A 154 -0.54 21.87 -2.22
N GLU A 155 0.15 22.57 -1.31
CA GLU A 155 1.37 23.32 -1.62
C GLU A 155 2.46 22.44 -2.24
N GLU A 156 2.74 21.27 -1.64
CA GLU A 156 3.76 20.36 -2.14
C GLU A 156 3.31 19.63 -3.41
N GLY A 157 2.01 19.35 -3.54
CA GLY A 157 1.44 18.75 -4.74
C GLY A 157 1.55 19.67 -5.96
N GLU A 158 1.37 20.98 -5.78
CA GLU A 158 1.54 21.97 -6.85
C GLU A 158 2.99 22.09 -7.35
N LYS A 159 3.96 21.73 -6.50
CA LYS A 159 5.40 21.72 -6.83
C LYS A 159 5.85 20.43 -7.52
N LEU A 160 5.05 19.38 -7.44
CA LEU A 160 5.40 18.08 -7.97
C LEU A 160 5.21 18.05 -9.48
N ASN A 161 6.31 18.22 -10.22
CA ASN A 161 6.30 18.27 -11.69
C ASN A 161 7.00 17.06 -12.33
N ASN A 162 7.70 16.24 -11.55
CA ASN A 162 8.44 15.10 -12.05
C ASN A 162 8.15 13.86 -11.18
N PRO A 163 7.67 12.74 -11.77
CA PRO A 163 7.47 11.48 -11.04
C PRO A 163 8.73 10.98 -10.32
N MET A 164 9.93 11.27 -10.86
CA MET A 164 11.22 10.94 -10.22
C MET A 164 11.39 11.55 -8.84
N ASP A 165 10.66 12.62 -8.52
CA ASP A 165 10.67 13.24 -7.20
C ASP A 165 10.09 12.35 -6.10
N LEU A 166 9.39 11.29 -6.47
CA LEU A 166 8.80 10.29 -5.56
C LEU A 166 9.58 8.97 -5.52
N VAL A 167 10.71 8.89 -6.20
CA VAL A 167 11.59 7.71 -6.17
C VAL A 167 12.57 7.82 -5.01
N TYR A 168 12.74 6.74 -4.25
CA TYR A 168 13.75 6.72 -3.21
C TYR A 168 15.15 6.68 -3.82
N PRO A 169 16.13 7.41 -3.27
CA PRO A 169 17.48 7.47 -3.83
C PRO A 169 18.18 6.11 -3.99
N ASN A 170 17.83 5.14 -3.15
CA ASN A 170 18.37 3.80 -3.21
C ASN A 170 17.70 2.90 -4.27
N GLU A 171 16.61 3.32 -4.85
CA GLU A 171 15.91 2.60 -5.93
C GLU A 171 16.45 2.97 -7.31
N VAL A 172 16.93 4.21 -7.48
CA VAL A 172 17.45 4.71 -8.77
C VAL A 172 18.50 3.78 -9.40
N PRO A 173 19.51 3.26 -8.69
CA PRO A 173 20.50 2.38 -9.28
C PRO A 173 19.95 1.03 -9.78
N LEU A 174 18.78 0.61 -9.34
CA LEU A 174 18.16 -0.63 -9.79
C LEU A 174 17.62 -0.53 -11.22
N PHE A 175 17.26 0.69 -11.64
CA PHE A 175 16.67 0.95 -12.95
C PHE A 175 17.72 1.31 -14.00
N ASP A 176 18.82 1.95 -13.63
CA ASP A 176 19.86 2.44 -14.53
C ASP A 176 20.52 1.36 -15.42
N LYS A 177 20.40 0.09 -15.08
CA LYS A 177 21.15 -0.96 -15.76
C LYS A 177 20.39 -1.63 -16.89
N TYR A 178 19.05 -1.63 -16.84
CA TYR A 178 18.23 -2.43 -17.75
C TYR A 178 17.03 -1.67 -18.32
N ASP A 179 16.61 -0.58 -17.69
CA ASP A 179 15.46 0.20 -18.10
C ASP A 179 15.91 1.63 -18.38
N GLU A 180 15.70 2.11 -19.62
CA GLU A 180 15.93 3.51 -19.97
C GLU A 180 14.92 4.44 -19.27
N TYR A 181 13.82 3.86 -18.76
CA TYR A 181 12.74 4.57 -18.09
C TYR A 181 12.32 3.84 -16.83
N LEU A 182 11.94 4.59 -15.80
CA LEU A 182 11.18 4.04 -14.69
C LEU A 182 9.83 3.57 -15.21
N PRO A 183 9.39 2.35 -14.88
CA PRO A 183 8.04 1.94 -15.18
C PRO A 183 7.04 2.95 -14.60
N GLU A 184 6.04 3.37 -15.40
CA GLU A 184 4.99 4.30 -14.95
C GLU A 184 4.22 3.78 -13.72
N GLU A 185 4.37 2.50 -13.43
CA GLU A 185 3.73 1.76 -12.34
C GLU A 185 4.46 1.88 -10.99
N LEU A 186 5.67 2.39 -10.97
CA LEU A 186 6.45 2.66 -9.76
C LEU A 186 6.32 4.10 -9.32
#